data_1f5075932fa59b2b5b5e886fdf2a00d8
#
_entry.id   1f5075932fa59b2b5b5e886fdf2a00d8
#
_cell.length_a   1.000
_cell.length_b   1.000
_cell.length_c   1.000
_cell.angle_alpha   90.00
_cell.angle_beta   90.00
_cell.angle_gamma   90.00
#
_symmetry.space_group_name_H-M   'P 1'
#
loop_
_entity.id
_entity.type
_entity.pdbx_description
1 polymer ?
#
loop_
_entity_poly.entity_id
_entity_poly.type
_entity_poly.pdbx_seq_one_letter_code
_entity_poly.pdbx_strand_id
1 'polypeptide(L)'
;MQNETEDAFSKDQLRPIVVRSLRRSNIRKKIADYLYEISPSGSYTSEIAYNCKTTPTNVIGAIKGMGTRYKKDESLIELEIVELLTSGKDVKIYRLTDLGKEIIDSMKR
;
A
#
# COMPACT_ATOMS: atom_id res chain seq x y z
N MET A 1 5.52 10.99 28.37
CA MET A 1 5.39 10.67 27.66
C MET A 1 5.19 10.08 26.78
N GLN A 2 5.15 9.70 26.55
CA GLN A 2 5.04 9.15 25.78
C GLN A 2 4.34 8.90 25.07
N ASN A 3 3.85 8.81 24.97
CA ASN A 3 3.11 8.37 24.35
C ASN A 3 2.71 8.44 23.07
N GLU A 4 2.27 9.22 22.72
CA GLU A 4 1.86 9.40 21.38
C GLU A 4 2.75 8.68 20.41
N THR A 5 4.00 8.60 20.73
CA THR A 5 4.92 7.84 19.90
C THR A 5 4.70 6.36 19.99
N GLU A 6 3.95 5.94 20.98
CA GLU A 6 3.66 4.53 21.14
C GLU A 6 2.75 4.00 20.06
N ASP A 7 1.88 4.87 19.57
CA ASP A 7 0.86 4.44 18.62
C ASP A 7 1.28 4.58 17.17
N ALA A 8 2.44 5.15 16.94
CA ALA A 8 2.88 5.38 15.56
C ALA A 8 4.34 5.02 15.43
N PHE A 9 4.65 4.23 14.42
CA PHE A 9 6.03 3.95 14.09
C PHE A 9 6.65 5.19 13.45
N SER A 10 7.89 5.45 13.77
CA SER A 10 8.64 6.42 13.00
C SER A 10 8.89 5.84 11.61
N LYS A 11 9.28 6.71 10.69
CA LYS A 11 9.61 6.28 9.34
C LYS A 11 10.70 5.21 9.36
N ASP A 12 11.67 5.38 10.25
CA ASP A 12 12.77 4.43 10.35
C ASP A 12 12.31 3.07 10.86
N GLN A 13 11.32 3.04 11.74
CA GLN A 13 10.78 1.79 12.25
C GLN A 13 9.88 1.11 11.23
N LEU A 14 9.13 1.91 10.49
CA LEU A 14 8.16 1.40 9.55
C LEU A 14 8.82 0.84 8.29
N ARG A 15 9.92 1.44 7.87
CA ARG A 15 10.57 1.08 6.62
C ARG A 15 10.93 -0.41 6.54
N PRO A 16 11.56 -1.01 7.55
CA PRO A 16 11.88 -2.45 7.44
C PRO A 16 10.64 -3.31 7.33
N ILE A 17 9.56 -2.92 8.00
CA ILE A 17 8.31 -3.68 7.95
C ILE A 17 7.71 -3.60 6.55
N VAL A 18 7.72 -2.42 5.95
CA VAL A 18 7.21 -2.22 4.59
C VAL A 18 8.06 -3.00 3.59
N VAL A 19 9.37 -2.91 3.69
CA VAL A 19 10.27 -3.61 2.79
C VAL A 19 10.01 -5.11 2.85
N ARG A 20 9.86 -5.65 4.04
CA ARG A 20 9.58 -7.07 4.20
C ARG A 20 8.23 -7.45 3.59
N SER A 21 7.20 -6.63 3.83
CA SER A 21 5.87 -6.89 3.27
C SER A 21 5.93 -6.94 1.75
N LEU A 22 6.62 -6.00 1.13
CA LEU A 22 6.72 -5.94 -0.32
C LEU A 22 7.54 -7.10 -0.87
N ARG A 23 8.58 -7.52 -0.16
CA ARG A 23 9.40 -8.65 -0.60
C ARG A 23 8.67 -9.97 -0.49
N ARG A 24 7.74 -10.06 0.45
CA ARG A 24 7.00 -11.31 0.68
C ARG A 24 5.85 -11.48 -0.28
N SER A 25 5.47 -10.45 -1.01
CA SER A 25 4.32 -10.51 -1.89
C SER A 25 4.61 -9.78 -3.19
N ASN A 26 4.72 -10.55 -4.27
CA ASN A 26 4.93 -9.96 -5.59
C ASN A 26 3.78 -9.03 -5.96
N ILE A 27 2.56 -9.37 -5.56
CA ILE A 27 1.39 -8.55 -5.87
C ILE A 27 1.48 -7.21 -5.14
N ARG A 28 1.83 -7.21 -3.85
CA ARG A 28 1.99 -5.95 -3.12
C ARG A 28 3.06 -5.08 -3.76
N LYS A 29 4.15 -5.69 -4.17
CA LYS A 29 5.24 -4.94 -4.78
C LYS A 29 4.80 -4.33 -6.12
N LYS A 30 4.11 -5.10 -6.94
CA LYS A 30 3.62 -4.59 -8.22
C LYS A 30 2.67 -3.42 -8.03
N ILE A 31 1.76 -3.53 -7.05
CA ILE A 31 0.80 -2.48 -6.78
C ILE A 31 1.52 -1.22 -6.30
N ALA A 32 2.46 -1.40 -5.37
CA ALA A 32 3.21 -0.25 -4.85
C ALA A 32 3.99 0.44 -5.97
N ASP A 33 4.63 -0.33 -6.83
CA ASP A 33 5.39 0.23 -7.96
C ASP A 33 4.49 0.96 -8.94
N TYR A 34 3.33 0.39 -9.23
CA TYR A 34 2.38 1.03 -10.14
C TYR A 34 1.87 2.35 -9.56
N LEU A 35 1.47 2.34 -8.28
CA LEU A 35 0.98 3.56 -7.65
C LEU A 35 2.07 4.59 -7.51
N TYR A 36 3.31 4.16 -7.37
CA TYR A 36 4.45 5.06 -7.35
C TYR A 36 4.59 5.77 -8.70
N GLU A 37 4.46 5.03 -9.80
CA GLU A 37 4.60 5.60 -11.13
C GLU A 37 3.54 6.65 -11.44
N ILE A 38 2.33 6.44 -10.95
CA ILE A 38 1.25 7.40 -11.22
C ILE A 38 1.12 8.46 -10.14
N SER A 39 1.89 8.35 -9.05
CA SER A 39 1.80 9.30 -7.94
C SER A 39 1.96 10.74 -8.43
N PRO A 40 1.19 11.69 -7.94
CA PRO A 40 0.25 11.59 -6.81
C PRO A 40 -1.16 11.16 -7.21
N SER A 41 -1.38 10.70 -8.40
CA SER A 41 -2.69 10.26 -8.85
C SER A 41 -3.07 8.95 -8.19
N GLY A 42 -4.37 8.69 -8.14
CA GLY A 42 -4.87 7.42 -7.64
C GLY A 42 -5.42 6.56 -8.76
N SER A 43 -5.83 5.35 -8.41
CA SER A 43 -6.31 4.39 -9.38
C SER A 43 -7.42 3.54 -8.77
N TYR A 44 -8.34 3.09 -9.60
CA TYR A 44 -9.42 2.20 -9.19
C TYR A 44 -8.91 0.77 -9.07
N THR A 45 -9.61 -0.03 -8.28
CA THR A 45 -9.25 -1.44 -8.11
C THR A 45 -9.09 -2.15 -9.45
N SER A 46 -10.03 -1.92 -10.37
CA SER A 46 -9.96 -2.60 -11.66
C SER A 46 -8.78 -2.13 -12.52
N GLU A 47 -8.45 -0.85 -12.45
CA GLU A 47 -7.29 -0.33 -13.15
C GLU A 47 -6.00 -0.89 -12.59
N ILE A 48 -5.93 -0.95 -11.26
CA ILE A 48 -4.76 -1.51 -10.60
C ILE A 48 -4.57 -2.96 -11.03
N ALA A 49 -5.68 -3.72 -11.01
CA ALA A 49 -5.62 -5.13 -11.40
C ALA A 49 -5.14 -5.27 -12.84
N TYR A 50 -5.67 -4.47 -13.72
CA TYR A 50 -5.29 -4.53 -15.13
C TYR A 50 -3.81 -4.21 -15.33
N ASN A 51 -3.35 -3.11 -14.73
CA ASN A 51 -1.97 -2.69 -14.92
C ASN A 51 -0.96 -3.57 -14.20
N CYS A 52 -1.38 -4.23 -13.13
CA CYS A 52 -0.50 -5.14 -12.40
C CYS A 52 -0.67 -6.58 -12.87
N LYS A 53 -1.51 -6.82 -13.86
CA LYS A 53 -1.74 -8.14 -14.45
C LYS A 53 -2.16 -9.15 -13.40
N THR A 54 -3.17 -8.76 -12.63
CA THR A 54 -3.70 -9.62 -11.58
C THR A 54 -5.21 -9.42 -11.51
N THR A 55 -5.85 -9.95 -10.49
CA THR A 55 -7.30 -9.86 -10.34
C THR A 55 -7.69 -8.81 -9.33
N PRO A 56 -8.91 -8.26 -9.43
CA PRO A 56 -9.38 -7.33 -8.40
C PRO A 56 -9.37 -7.92 -7.00
N THR A 57 -9.67 -9.22 -6.87
CA THR A 57 -9.62 -9.88 -5.57
C THR A 57 -8.22 -9.85 -4.98
N ASN A 58 -7.20 -10.11 -5.79
CA ASN A 58 -5.82 -10.03 -5.32
C ASN A 58 -5.45 -8.61 -4.93
N VAL A 59 -5.93 -7.62 -5.69
CA VAL A 59 -5.67 -6.21 -5.37
C VAL A 59 -6.26 -5.87 -4.00
N ILE A 60 -7.51 -6.25 -3.77
CA ILE A 60 -8.16 -5.98 -2.49
C ILE A 60 -7.42 -6.65 -1.35
N GLY A 61 -7.01 -7.92 -1.56
CA GLY A 61 -6.26 -8.64 -0.54
C GLY A 61 -4.94 -7.96 -0.20
N ALA A 62 -4.21 -7.51 -1.22
CA ALA A 62 -2.92 -6.85 -0.99
C ALA A 62 -3.10 -5.51 -0.29
N ILE A 63 -4.15 -4.77 -0.63
CA ILE A 63 -4.36 -3.43 -0.09
C ILE A 63 -4.97 -3.49 1.32
N LYS A 64 -5.96 -4.35 1.52
CA LYS A 64 -6.72 -4.38 2.78
C LYS A 64 -6.46 -5.60 3.65
N GLY A 65 -5.92 -6.65 3.07
CA GLY A 65 -5.81 -7.93 3.76
C GLY A 65 -7.03 -8.80 3.48
N MET A 66 -6.83 -10.09 3.41
CA MET A 66 -7.90 -11.02 3.12
C MET A 66 -7.49 -12.43 3.57
N GLY A 67 -8.18 -12.94 4.58
CA GLY A 67 -7.95 -14.29 5.07
C GLY A 67 -6.51 -14.52 5.49
N THR A 68 -6.05 -15.74 5.31
CA THR A 68 -4.68 -16.10 5.70
C THR A 68 -3.66 -15.80 4.63
N ARG A 69 -4.12 -15.69 3.38
CA ARG A 69 -3.20 -15.45 2.26
C ARG A 69 -2.63 -14.04 2.28
N TYR A 70 -3.45 -13.06 2.61
CA TYR A 70 -3.03 -11.67 2.67
C TYR A 70 -3.27 -11.15 4.08
N LYS A 71 -2.24 -11.21 4.91
CA LYS A 71 -2.37 -10.79 6.30
C LYS A 71 -2.67 -9.31 6.38
N LYS A 72 -3.64 -8.97 7.22
CA LYS A 72 -4.08 -7.59 7.35
C LYS A 72 -2.97 -6.68 7.85
N ASP A 73 -2.18 -7.14 8.81
CA ASP A 73 -1.13 -6.32 9.39
C ASP A 73 0.03 -6.06 8.43
N GLU A 74 0.05 -6.75 7.29
CA GLU A 74 1.03 -6.52 6.24
C GLU A 74 0.40 -5.87 5.02
N SER A 75 -0.87 -5.49 5.11
CA SER A 75 -1.55 -4.88 3.98
C SER A 75 -1.06 -3.45 3.76
N LEU A 76 -1.21 -2.99 2.53
CA LEU A 76 -0.67 -1.69 2.16
C LEU A 76 -1.34 -0.53 2.90
N ILE A 77 -2.63 -0.67 3.25
CA ILE A 77 -3.33 0.35 4.02
C ILE A 77 -2.87 0.34 5.47
N GLU A 78 -2.75 -0.84 6.08
CA GLU A 78 -2.32 -0.92 7.47
C GLU A 78 -0.90 -0.39 7.66
N LEU A 79 -0.06 -0.59 6.67
CA LEU A 79 1.30 -0.07 6.72
C LEU A 79 1.38 1.39 6.32
N GLU A 80 0.24 2.00 6.01
CA GLU A 80 0.13 3.43 5.71
C GLU A 80 0.91 3.88 4.48
N ILE A 81 1.18 2.97 3.56
CA ILE A 81 1.82 3.37 2.31
C ILE A 81 0.82 3.60 1.20
N VAL A 82 -0.42 3.18 1.39
CA VAL A 82 -1.52 3.44 0.46
C VAL A 82 -2.68 4.02 1.23
N GLU A 83 -3.38 4.98 0.66
CA GLU A 83 -4.57 5.55 1.28
C GLU A 83 -5.74 5.45 0.32
N LEU A 84 -6.94 5.37 0.90
CA LEU A 84 -8.18 5.32 0.15
C LEU A 84 -8.76 6.71 0.03
N LEU A 85 -9.04 7.10 -1.18
CA LEU A 85 -9.79 8.32 -1.46
C LEU A 85 -11.16 7.90 -1.94
N THR A 86 -12.20 8.51 -1.41
CA THR A 86 -13.54 8.25 -1.93
C THR A 86 -13.97 9.48 -2.73
N SER A 87 -14.47 9.21 -3.92
CA SER A 87 -14.93 10.27 -4.79
C SER A 87 -16.41 10.08 -4.96
N GLY A 88 -17.18 10.66 -4.06
CA GLY A 88 -18.62 10.54 -4.12
C GLY A 88 -19.06 9.12 -3.84
N LYS A 89 -19.97 8.60 -4.62
CA LYS A 89 -20.64 7.34 -4.34
C LYS A 89 -19.73 6.16 -4.57
N ASP A 90 -19.51 5.34 -3.64
CA ASP A 90 -18.96 4.00 -3.78
C ASP A 90 -17.72 3.84 -4.64
N VAL A 91 -17.21 4.90 -5.22
CA VAL A 91 -16.01 4.81 -6.03
C VAL A 91 -14.79 4.86 -5.12
N LYS A 92 -13.99 3.81 -5.17
CA LYS A 92 -12.80 3.71 -4.32
C LYS A 92 -11.56 3.91 -5.17
N ILE A 93 -10.80 4.91 -4.80
CA ILE A 93 -9.56 5.25 -5.48
C ILE A 93 -8.43 5.11 -4.47
N TYR A 94 -7.39 4.41 -4.83
CA TYR A 94 -6.23 4.19 -3.97
C TYR A 94 -5.03 4.92 -4.52
N ARG A 95 -4.28 5.55 -3.65
CA ARG A 95 -3.05 6.21 -4.07
C ARG A 95 -1.95 6.03 -3.02
N LEU A 96 -0.74 6.24 -3.44
CA LEU A 96 0.40 6.17 -2.52
C LEU A 96 0.36 7.37 -1.58
N THR A 97 0.67 7.12 -0.31
CA THR A 97 0.83 8.22 0.65
C THR A 97 2.19 8.85 0.45
N ASP A 98 2.38 10.03 1.06
CA ASP A 98 3.71 10.67 1.03
C ASP A 98 4.75 9.75 1.69
N LEU A 99 4.38 9.12 2.79
CA LEU A 99 5.27 8.18 3.46
C LEU A 99 5.60 7.01 2.55
N GLY A 100 4.60 6.46 1.87
CA GLY A 100 4.80 5.36 0.94
C GLY A 100 5.76 5.74 -0.16
N LYS A 101 5.60 6.96 -0.69
CA LYS A 101 6.48 7.43 -1.74
C LYS A 101 7.92 7.54 -1.27
N GLU A 102 8.13 8.06 -0.06
CA GLU A 102 9.47 8.18 0.49
C GLU A 102 10.14 6.82 0.66
N ILE A 103 9.39 5.86 1.16
CA ILE A 103 9.95 4.54 1.41
C ILE A 103 10.31 3.85 0.10
N ILE A 104 9.41 3.91 -0.89
CA ILE A 104 9.68 3.27 -2.17
C ILE A 104 10.83 3.97 -2.88
N ASP A 105 10.88 5.30 -2.78
CA ASP A 105 11.98 6.06 -3.33
C ASP A 105 13.33 5.57 -2.77
N SER A 106 13.38 5.35 -1.46
CA SER A 106 14.61 4.88 -0.83
C SER A 106 14.96 3.46 -1.28
N MET A 107 13.96 2.65 -1.62
CA MET A 107 14.21 1.29 -2.09
C MET A 107 14.76 1.26 -3.51
N LYS A 108 14.46 2.29 -4.29
CA LYS A 108 14.90 2.33 -5.69
C LYS A 108 16.31 2.88 -5.87
N ARG A 109 16.92 3.37 -4.82
CA ARG A 109 18.28 3.91 -4.90
C ARG A 109 19.35 2.86 -4.88
#